data_f0c4e39b931e11ac24775198bbe45b81
#
_entry.id   f0c4e39b931e11ac24775198bbe45b81
#
_cell.length_a   1.000
_cell.length_b   1.000
_cell.length_c   1.000
_cell.angle_alpha   90.00
_cell.angle_beta   90.00
_cell.angle_gamma   90.00
#
_symmetry.space_group_name_H-M   'P 1'
#
loop_
_entity.id
_entity.type
_entity.pdbx_description
1 polymer ?
#
loop_
_entity_poly.entity_id
_entity_poly.type
_entity_poly.pdbx_seq_one_letter_code
_entity_poly.pdbx_strand_id
1 'polypeptide(L)'
;KEITVKKYKKHFKVKTFIETGTYLGEMVDAVKDSFDKIYSIELNEELYKKAKNNFARFSNIEIMHGDSGEILPELLNNINEPILFWLDGHYSAGNTSKGSLNTPIIKELVTIFQHPIKQHIILIDDARLFNGADDYPTSVEVSTIAEKYGYKQEIKKDIIIISHP
;
A
#
# COMPACT_ATOMS: atom_id res chain seq x y z
N LYS A 1 0.83 -2.33 -13.61
CA LYS A 1 0.70 -1.84 -12.23
C LYS A 1 1.13 -0.37 -12.17
N GLU A 2 2.38 0.00 -12.47
CA GLU A 2 2.91 1.38 -12.46
C GLU A 2 2.07 2.40 -13.25
N ILE A 3 1.60 2.03 -14.46
CA ILE A 3 0.73 2.89 -15.29
C ILE A 3 -0.56 3.23 -14.53
N THR A 4 -1.11 2.29 -13.78
CA THR A 4 -2.31 2.51 -12.96
C THR A 4 -2.00 3.50 -11.84
N VAL A 5 -0.91 3.30 -11.09
CA VAL A 5 -0.46 4.22 -10.03
C VAL A 5 -0.30 5.65 -10.57
N LYS A 6 0.46 5.81 -11.67
CA LYS A 6 0.68 7.13 -12.30
C LYS A 6 -0.61 7.77 -12.81
N LYS A 7 -1.56 6.98 -13.33
CA LYS A 7 -2.88 7.44 -13.76
C LYS A 7 -3.68 8.00 -12.58
N TYR A 8 -3.78 7.27 -11.48
CA TYR A 8 -4.53 7.70 -10.30
C TYR A 8 -3.85 8.88 -9.59
N LYS A 9 -2.51 8.89 -9.49
CA LYS A 9 -1.74 10.04 -9.03
C LYS A 9 -2.10 11.32 -9.79
N LYS A 10 -2.11 11.26 -11.12
CA LYS A 10 -2.45 12.41 -11.97
C LYS A 10 -3.90 12.85 -11.81
N HIS A 11 -4.83 11.89 -11.74
CA HIS A 11 -6.26 12.16 -11.63
C HIS A 11 -6.61 12.85 -10.30
N PHE A 12 -6.10 12.33 -9.18
CA PHE A 12 -6.39 12.83 -7.84
C PHE A 12 -5.37 13.89 -7.36
N LYS A 13 -4.32 14.16 -8.13
CA LYS A 13 -3.26 15.14 -7.84
C LYS A 13 -2.58 14.94 -6.48
N VAL A 14 -2.50 13.70 -6.01
CA VAL A 14 -1.85 13.36 -4.75
C VAL A 14 -0.34 13.50 -4.85
N LYS A 15 0.31 13.84 -3.75
CA LYS A 15 1.75 14.12 -3.68
C LYS A 15 2.52 13.04 -2.92
N THR A 16 1.85 12.38 -1.99
CA THR A 16 2.44 11.35 -1.15
C THR A 16 2.00 9.96 -1.60
N PHE A 17 2.95 9.05 -1.67
CA PHE A 17 2.78 7.64 -2.00
C PHE A 17 3.25 6.77 -0.84
N ILE A 18 2.45 5.76 -0.48
CA ILE A 18 2.82 4.75 0.51
C ILE A 18 2.64 3.37 -0.10
N GLU A 19 3.70 2.58 -0.03
CA GLU A 19 3.71 1.18 -0.44
C GLU A 19 3.89 0.26 0.76
N THR A 20 3.19 -0.88 0.78
CA THR A 20 3.48 -2.02 1.66
C THR A 20 3.94 -3.20 0.83
N GLY A 21 5.07 -3.83 1.22
CA GLY A 21 5.74 -4.85 0.43
C GLY A 21 6.70 -4.27 -0.61
N THR A 22 7.84 -3.74 -0.15
CA THR A 22 8.86 -3.14 -1.05
C THR A 22 9.46 -4.18 -2.00
N TYR A 23 9.71 -5.38 -1.51
CA TYR A 23 10.38 -6.48 -2.24
C TYR A 23 11.67 -6.02 -2.92
N LEU A 24 11.76 -6.07 -4.25
CA LEU A 24 12.93 -5.60 -5.01
C LEU A 24 12.93 -4.08 -5.28
N GLY A 25 11.88 -3.37 -4.88
CA GLY A 25 11.74 -1.92 -5.04
C GLY A 25 11.31 -1.47 -6.44
N GLU A 26 10.77 -2.37 -7.26
CA GLU A 26 10.39 -2.06 -8.65
C GLU A 26 9.32 -0.97 -8.72
N MET A 27 8.32 -1.00 -7.84
CA MET A 27 7.27 0.03 -7.84
C MET A 27 7.84 1.36 -7.36
N VAL A 28 8.64 1.38 -6.29
CA VAL A 28 9.33 2.60 -5.82
C VAL A 28 10.17 3.21 -6.95
N ASP A 29 10.97 2.39 -7.65
CA ASP A 29 11.78 2.86 -8.78
C ASP A 29 10.92 3.44 -9.92
N ALA A 30 9.81 2.78 -10.24
CA ALA A 30 8.91 3.22 -11.29
C ALA A 30 8.23 4.57 -10.99
N VAL A 31 8.03 4.91 -9.71
CA VAL A 31 7.29 6.13 -9.30
C VAL A 31 8.16 7.19 -8.65
N LYS A 32 9.47 6.96 -8.44
CA LYS A 32 10.40 7.81 -7.68
C LYS A 32 10.39 9.28 -8.07
N ASP A 33 10.21 9.57 -9.36
CA ASP A 33 10.19 10.94 -9.89
C ASP A 33 8.76 11.52 -9.99
N SER A 34 7.76 10.76 -9.53
CA SER A 34 6.35 11.13 -9.68
C SER A 34 5.74 11.72 -8.43
N PHE A 35 6.30 11.49 -7.25
CA PHE A 35 5.74 11.93 -5.98
C PHE A 35 6.73 12.80 -5.20
N ASP A 36 6.18 13.73 -4.41
CA ASP A 36 6.97 14.62 -3.55
C ASP A 36 7.52 13.86 -2.34
N LYS A 37 6.78 12.82 -1.88
CA LYS A 37 7.17 11.91 -0.80
C LYS A 37 6.75 10.48 -1.13
N ILE A 38 7.65 9.54 -0.85
CA ILE A 38 7.44 8.10 -1.02
C ILE A 38 7.89 7.40 0.26
N TYR A 39 7.00 6.61 0.83
CA TYR A 39 7.30 5.69 1.92
C TYR A 39 7.06 4.27 1.42
N SER A 40 7.97 3.36 1.71
CA SER A 40 7.80 1.95 1.38
C SER A 40 8.20 1.08 2.57
N ILE A 41 7.33 0.16 2.96
CA ILE A 41 7.47 -0.66 4.16
C ILE A 41 7.83 -2.08 3.75
N GLU A 42 8.92 -2.61 4.33
CA GLU A 42 9.41 -3.95 4.05
C GLU A 42 9.62 -4.74 5.35
N LEU A 43 9.03 -5.92 5.41
CA LEU A 43 9.11 -6.82 6.57
C LEU A 43 10.43 -7.57 6.61
N ASN A 44 10.96 -7.98 5.46
CA ASN A 44 12.21 -8.75 5.36
C ASN A 44 13.41 -7.83 5.54
N GLU A 45 14.25 -8.12 6.55
CA GLU A 45 15.41 -7.29 6.88
C GLU A 45 16.45 -7.18 5.75
N GLU A 46 16.66 -8.27 4.99
CA GLU A 46 17.64 -8.26 3.89
C GLU A 46 17.12 -7.43 2.70
N LEU A 47 15.84 -7.58 2.35
CA LEU A 47 15.21 -6.80 1.30
C LEU A 47 15.15 -5.32 1.68
N TYR A 48 14.77 -5.01 2.94
CA TYR A 48 14.83 -3.66 3.47
C TYR A 48 16.21 -3.03 3.32
N LYS A 49 17.29 -3.72 3.75
CA LYS A 49 18.67 -3.20 3.65
C LYS A 49 19.06 -2.93 2.20
N LYS A 50 18.70 -3.83 1.28
CA LYS A 50 18.95 -3.65 -0.16
C LYS A 50 18.19 -2.45 -0.70
N ALA A 51 16.91 -2.35 -0.44
CA ALA A 51 16.08 -1.23 -0.90
C ALA A 51 16.58 0.10 -0.33
N LYS A 52 16.87 0.15 0.98
CA LYS A 52 17.42 1.34 1.64
C LYS A 52 18.71 1.84 0.99
N ASN A 53 19.63 0.92 0.66
CA ASN A 53 20.86 1.28 -0.05
C ASN A 53 20.59 1.76 -1.48
N ASN A 54 19.70 1.10 -2.22
CA ASN A 54 19.37 1.45 -3.59
C ASN A 54 18.76 2.84 -3.71
N PHE A 55 17.94 3.22 -2.73
CA PHE A 55 17.23 4.50 -2.74
C PHE A 55 17.87 5.58 -1.86
N ALA A 56 19.01 5.33 -1.23
CA ALA A 56 19.68 6.26 -0.28
C ALA A 56 19.97 7.65 -0.85
N ARG A 57 20.13 7.80 -2.17
CA ARG A 57 20.40 9.06 -2.85
C ARG A 57 19.14 9.92 -3.09
N PHE A 58 17.95 9.36 -2.90
CA PHE A 58 16.69 10.06 -3.16
C PHE A 58 16.12 10.61 -1.86
N SER A 59 16.17 11.91 -1.68
CA SER A 59 15.70 12.58 -0.45
C SER A 59 14.19 12.54 -0.24
N ASN A 60 13.43 12.21 -1.28
CA ASN A 60 11.98 12.05 -1.22
C ASN A 60 11.52 10.62 -0.94
N ILE A 61 12.45 9.65 -0.79
CA ILE A 61 12.13 8.23 -0.57
C ILE A 61 12.62 7.80 0.81
N GLU A 62 11.73 7.18 1.57
CA GLU A 62 12.03 6.57 2.85
C GLU A 62 11.60 5.10 2.85
N ILE A 63 12.55 4.20 3.05
CA ILE A 63 12.30 2.76 3.22
C ILE A 63 12.29 2.44 4.71
N MET A 64 11.20 1.84 5.18
CA MET A 64 10.93 1.52 6.57
C MET A 64 10.96 0.00 6.78
N HIS A 65 11.55 -0.45 7.88
CA HIS A 65 11.63 -1.88 8.22
C HIS A 65 10.58 -2.27 9.25
N GLY A 66 9.78 -3.26 8.95
CA GLY A 66 8.84 -3.89 9.89
C GLY A 66 7.50 -4.28 9.27
N ASP A 67 6.59 -4.70 10.16
CA ASP A 67 5.22 -5.06 9.81
C ASP A 67 4.42 -3.79 9.46
N SER A 68 3.83 -3.76 8.27
CA SER A 68 3.06 -2.61 7.79
C SER A 68 1.85 -2.32 8.68
N GLY A 69 1.21 -3.34 9.22
CA GLY A 69 0.10 -3.17 10.16
C GLY A 69 0.51 -2.50 11.48
N GLU A 70 1.80 -2.50 11.84
CA GLU A 70 2.34 -1.81 13.03
C GLU A 70 2.90 -0.43 12.67
N ILE A 71 3.52 -0.29 11.49
CA ILE A 71 4.17 0.96 11.07
C ILE A 71 3.17 2.00 10.58
N LEU A 72 2.16 1.57 9.82
CA LEU A 72 1.19 2.50 9.22
C LEU A 72 0.50 3.44 10.22
N PRO A 73 0.06 2.99 11.42
CA PRO A 73 -0.57 3.87 12.38
C PRO A 73 0.32 5.06 12.80
N GLU A 74 1.60 4.80 13.06
CA GLU A 74 2.55 5.85 13.46
C GLU A 74 2.90 6.77 12.28
N LEU A 75 3.12 6.20 11.09
CA LEU A 75 3.41 6.96 9.88
C LEU A 75 2.28 7.93 9.55
N LEU A 76 1.04 7.45 9.57
CA LEU A 76 -0.14 8.25 9.21
C LEU A 76 -0.43 9.39 10.18
N ASN A 77 -0.07 9.27 11.46
CA ASN A 77 -0.22 10.35 12.43
C ASN A 77 0.53 11.64 12.04
N ASN A 78 1.54 11.52 11.18
CA ASN A 78 2.38 12.65 10.77
C ASN A 78 2.03 13.19 9.36
N ILE A 79 1.01 12.65 8.70
CA ILE A 79 0.64 13.04 7.34
C ILE A 79 -0.78 13.61 7.33
N ASN A 80 -0.91 14.87 6.91
CA ASN A 80 -2.18 15.60 6.90
C ASN A 80 -2.64 15.95 5.47
N GLU A 81 -2.42 15.04 4.52
CA GLU A 81 -2.81 15.22 3.13
C GLU A 81 -3.32 13.90 2.50
N PRO A 82 -4.02 13.96 1.38
CA PRO A 82 -4.40 12.76 0.63
C PRO A 82 -3.18 11.96 0.18
N ILE A 83 -3.29 10.64 0.30
CA ILE A 83 -2.23 9.68 0.00
C ILE A 83 -2.72 8.71 -1.07
N LEU A 84 -1.83 8.30 -1.97
CA LEU A 84 -2.04 7.13 -2.80
C LEU A 84 -1.30 5.95 -2.17
N PHE A 85 -2.07 4.92 -1.80
CA PHE A 85 -1.54 3.67 -1.28
C PHE A 85 -1.41 2.63 -2.38
N TRP A 86 -0.34 1.85 -2.33
CA TRP A 86 -0.12 0.61 -3.06
C TRP A 86 0.11 -0.50 -2.05
N LEU A 87 -0.92 -1.34 -1.84
CA LEU A 87 -0.87 -2.41 -0.84
C LEU A 87 -0.56 -3.72 -1.55
N ASP A 88 0.64 -4.21 -1.35
CA ASP A 88 1.20 -5.44 -1.91
C ASP A 88 1.96 -6.25 -0.84
N GLY A 89 1.68 -5.96 0.43
CA GLY A 89 2.29 -6.59 1.60
C GLY A 89 1.74 -7.98 1.87
N HIS A 90 2.00 -8.96 1.01
CA HIS A 90 1.54 -10.34 1.21
C HIS A 90 2.70 -11.34 1.17
N TYR A 91 2.50 -12.48 1.83
CA TYR A 91 3.46 -13.58 1.80
C TYR A 91 3.36 -14.34 0.48
N SER A 92 4.41 -14.27 -0.33
CA SER A 92 4.48 -14.90 -1.67
C SER A 92 5.38 -16.13 -1.72
N ALA A 93 5.61 -16.84 -0.63
CA ALA A 93 6.56 -17.96 -0.55
C ALA A 93 7.98 -17.63 -1.11
N GLY A 94 9.02 -18.27 -0.61
CA GLY A 94 10.40 -18.01 -1.04
C GLY A 94 11.11 -16.94 -0.22
N ASN A 95 11.58 -15.84 -0.84
CA ASN A 95 12.39 -14.80 -0.19
C ASN A 95 11.60 -13.73 0.58
N THR A 96 10.27 -13.86 0.68
CA THR A 96 9.45 -12.93 1.48
C THR A 96 9.31 -13.42 2.92
N SER A 97 9.32 -12.50 3.89
CA SER A 97 9.08 -12.83 5.29
C SER A 97 7.59 -12.99 5.55
N LYS A 98 7.23 -13.97 6.38
CA LYS A 98 5.86 -14.18 6.84
C LYS A 98 5.66 -13.42 8.16
N GLY A 99 4.70 -12.50 8.19
CA GLY A 99 4.20 -11.89 9.42
C GLY A 99 3.35 -12.86 10.24
N SER A 100 2.53 -12.34 11.15
CA SER A 100 1.57 -13.15 11.93
C SER A 100 0.45 -13.75 11.08
N LEU A 101 0.13 -13.12 9.96
CA LEU A 101 -0.85 -13.54 8.95
C LEU A 101 -0.19 -13.59 7.57
N ASN A 102 -0.82 -14.27 6.61
CA ASN A 102 -0.39 -14.27 5.21
C ASN A 102 -0.55 -12.90 4.54
N THR A 103 -1.48 -12.08 5.05
CA THR A 103 -1.66 -10.69 4.60
C THR A 103 -2.10 -9.79 5.76
N PRO A 104 -1.51 -8.59 5.93
CA PRO A 104 -1.93 -7.60 6.93
C PRO A 104 -3.11 -6.74 6.46
N ILE A 105 -3.69 -7.02 5.29
CA ILE A 105 -4.56 -6.12 4.53
C ILE A 105 -5.74 -5.53 5.33
N ILE A 106 -6.41 -6.31 6.17
CA ILE A 106 -7.55 -5.80 6.96
C ILE A 106 -7.08 -4.76 7.97
N LYS A 107 -5.94 -4.98 8.63
CA LYS A 107 -5.38 -4.05 9.60
C LYS A 107 -4.93 -2.76 8.90
N GLU A 108 -4.27 -2.88 7.75
CA GLU A 108 -3.88 -1.76 6.92
C GLU A 108 -5.09 -0.92 6.50
N LEU A 109 -6.12 -1.55 5.94
CA LEU A 109 -7.33 -0.86 5.50
C LEU A 109 -8.06 -0.15 6.63
N VAL A 110 -8.25 -0.81 7.77
CA VAL A 110 -8.90 -0.19 8.94
C VAL A 110 -8.11 1.04 9.39
N THR A 111 -6.78 0.95 9.46
CA THR A 111 -5.90 2.07 9.82
C THR A 111 -6.07 3.24 8.84
N ILE A 112 -6.05 2.97 7.54
CA ILE A 112 -6.22 4.00 6.50
C ILE A 112 -7.61 4.62 6.58
N PHE A 113 -8.67 3.83 6.76
CA PHE A 113 -10.04 4.32 6.84
C PHE A 113 -10.32 5.14 8.11
N GLN A 114 -9.59 4.90 9.19
CA GLN A 114 -9.71 5.68 10.44
C GLN A 114 -8.96 7.02 10.37
N HIS A 115 -8.06 7.20 9.39
CA HIS A 115 -7.34 8.46 9.20
C HIS A 115 -8.32 9.64 9.03
N PRO A 116 -8.04 10.84 9.61
CA PRO A 116 -8.94 11.99 9.51
C PRO A 116 -9.15 12.48 8.07
N ILE A 117 -8.13 12.41 7.23
CA ILE A 117 -8.24 12.69 5.80
C ILE A 117 -8.92 11.50 5.11
N LYS A 118 -9.97 11.77 4.32
CA LYS A 118 -10.75 10.71 3.65
C LYS A 118 -10.50 10.60 2.14
N GLN A 119 -9.83 11.56 1.54
CA GLN A 119 -9.58 11.60 0.09
C GLN A 119 -8.39 10.72 -0.32
N HIS A 120 -8.16 9.61 0.39
CA HIS A 120 -7.15 8.64 0.01
C HIS A 120 -7.57 7.82 -1.21
N ILE A 121 -6.58 7.37 -1.96
CA ILE A 121 -6.72 6.41 -3.05
C ILE A 121 -5.95 5.15 -2.65
N ILE A 122 -6.62 4.01 -2.60
CA ILE A 122 -6.04 2.76 -2.19
C ILE A 122 -6.08 1.80 -3.38
N LEU A 123 -4.93 1.34 -3.79
CA LEU A 123 -4.74 0.35 -4.83
C LEU A 123 -4.17 -0.91 -4.17
N ILE A 124 -4.89 -2.03 -4.28
CA ILE A 124 -4.47 -3.31 -3.71
C ILE A 124 -4.16 -4.26 -4.85
N ASP A 125 -2.96 -4.81 -4.84
CA ASP A 125 -2.54 -5.75 -5.88
C ASP A 125 -3.19 -7.13 -5.75
N ASP A 126 -3.10 -7.89 -6.82
CA ASP A 126 -3.51 -9.30 -6.89
C ASP A 126 -4.96 -9.55 -6.43
N ALA A 127 -5.91 -8.79 -6.96
CA ALA A 127 -7.35 -8.91 -6.66
C ALA A 127 -7.88 -10.35 -6.72
N ARG A 128 -7.27 -11.21 -7.55
CA ARG A 128 -7.60 -12.63 -7.67
C ARG A 128 -7.40 -13.43 -6.37
N LEU A 129 -6.54 -12.97 -5.45
CA LEU A 129 -6.30 -13.62 -4.16
C LEU A 129 -7.42 -13.35 -3.14
N PHE A 130 -8.26 -12.35 -3.38
CA PHE A 130 -9.34 -11.94 -2.47
C PHE A 130 -10.57 -12.83 -2.62
N ASN A 131 -10.40 -14.10 -2.30
CA ASN A 131 -11.41 -15.18 -2.47
C ASN A 131 -11.82 -15.86 -1.15
N GLY A 132 -11.31 -15.40 0.00
CA GLY A 132 -11.58 -15.95 1.33
C GLY A 132 -10.65 -17.12 1.72
N ALA A 133 -9.56 -17.37 0.98
CA ALA A 133 -8.56 -18.39 1.31
C ALA A 133 -7.28 -17.75 1.84
N ASP A 134 -6.45 -18.52 2.55
CA ASP A 134 -5.09 -18.15 2.98
C ASP A 134 -5.00 -16.81 3.74
N ASP A 135 -5.93 -16.57 4.65
CA ASP A 135 -6.08 -15.31 5.43
C ASP A 135 -6.54 -14.09 4.59
N TYR A 136 -6.76 -14.24 3.30
CA TYR A 136 -7.34 -13.16 2.50
C TYR A 136 -8.83 -13.03 2.73
N PRO A 137 -9.35 -11.81 2.93
CA PRO A 137 -10.79 -11.57 2.86
C PRO A 137 -11.30 -11.80 1.44
N THR A 138 -12.58 -11.99 1.26
CA THR A 138 -13.21 -11.88 -0.05
C THR A 138 -13.22 -10.41 -0.51
N SER A 139 -13.26 -10.20 -1.82
CA SER A 139 -13.41 -8.82 -2.37
C SER A 139 -14.72 -8.16 -1.91
N VAL A 140 -15.76 -8.94 -1.61
CA VAL A 140 -17.03 -8.46 -1.06
C VAL A 140 -16.88 -7.97 0.38
N GLU A 141 -16.12 -8.68 1.21
CA GLU A 141 -15.82 -8.25 2.58
C GLU A 141 -15.02 -6.95 2.58
N VAL A 142 -14.03 -6.81 1.69
CA VAL A 142 -13.27 -5.57 1.50
C VAL A 142 -14.21 -4.41 1.12
N SER A 143 -15.11 -4.62 0.15
CA SER A 143 -16.11 -3.61 -0.24
C SER A 143 -17.01 -3.22 0.93
N THR A 144 -17.50 -4.21 1.68
CA THR A 144 -18.37 -3.97 2.84
C THR A 144 -17.69 -3.14 3.93
N ILE A 145 -16.39 -3.39 4.16
CA ILE A 145 -15.61 -2.59 5.12
C ILE A 145 -15.42 -1.18 4.56
N ALA A 146 -15.01 -1.03 3.30
CA ALA A 146 -14.79 0.27 2.67
C ALA A 146 -16.04 1.16 2.70
N GLU A 147 -17.21 0.59 2.40
CA GLU A 147 -18.50 1.30 2.40
C GLU A 147 -18.88 1.85 3.77
N LYS A 148 -18.56 1.15 4.86
CA LYS A 148 -18.79 1.63 6.24
C LYS A 148 -18.05 2.94 6.54
N TYR A 149 -16.95 3.19 5.84
CA TYR A 149 -16.14 4.42 5.98
C TYR A 149 -16.37 5.43 4.85
N GLY A 150 -17.37 5.19 3.98
CA GLY A 150 -17.74 6.10 2.90
C GLY A 150 -16.92 5.96 1.62
N TYR A 151 -16.15 4.89 1.48
CA TYR A 151 -15.38 4.60 0.28
C TYR A 151 -16.16 3.71 -0.70
N LYS A 152 -15.78 3.77 -1.96
CA LYS A 152 -16.28 2.88 -3.02
C LYS A 152 -15.15 2.02 -3.56
N GLN A 153 -15.50 0.77 -3.91
CA GLN A 153 -14.58 -0.19 -4.51
C GLN A 153 -14.92 -0.45 -5.97
N GLU A 154 -13.90 -0.59 -6.78
CA GLU A 154 -13.97 -1.18 -8.13
C GLU A 154 -12.78 -2.13 -8.34
N ILE A 155 -12.92 -3.10 -9.24
CA ILE A 155 -11.82 -4.00 -9.60
C ILE A 155 -11.50 -3.82 -11.08
N LYS A 156 -10.24 -3.53 -11.38
CA LYS A 156 -9.73 -3.36 -12.75
C LYS A 156 -8.36 -4.00 -12.90
N LYS A 157 -8.20 -4.86 -13.89
CA LYS A 157 -6.89 -5.46 -14.24
C LYS A 157 -6.17 -6.08 -13.04
N ASP A 158 -6.87 -6.91 -12.29
CA ASP A 158 -6.35 -7.60 -11.10
C ASP A 158 -5.90 -6.64 -9.95
N ILE A 159 -6.45 -5.43 -9.91
CA ILE A 159 -6.22 -4.43 -8.86
C ILE A 159 -7.57 -4.07 -8.24
N ILE A 160 -7.69 -4.15 -6.91
CA ILE A 160 -8.79 -3.55 -6.17
C ILE A 160 -8.46 -2.07 -5.99
N ILE A 161 -9.41 -1.23 -6.37
CA ILE A 161 -9.28 0.23 -6.31
C ILE A 161 -10.35 0.75 -5.36
N ILE A 162 -9.91 1.43 -4.31
CA ILE A 162 -10.80 2.01 -3.30
C ILE A 162 -10.54 3.51 -3.24
N SER A 163 -11.60 4.29 -3.38
CA SER A 163 -11.51 5.74 -3.30
C SER A 163 -12.77 6.35 -2.69
N HIS A 164 -12.63 7.53 -2.10
CA HIS A 164 -13.78 8.33 -1.68
C HIS A 164 -14.48 8.91 -2.92
N PRO A 165 -15.82 8.92 -2.96
CA PRO A 165 -16.59 9.50 -4.08
C PRO A 165 -16.27 10.96 -4.35
#